data_ac1b7d46a2d25056b4d666ecb2269aca
#
_entry.id   ac1b7d46a2d25056b4d666ecb2269aca
#
_cell.length_a   1.000
_cell.length_b   1.000
_cell.length_c   1.000
_cell.angle_alpha   90.00
_cell.angle_beta   90.00
_cell.angle_gamma   90.00
#
_symmetry.space_group_name_H-M   'P 1'
#
loop_
_entity.id
_entity.type
_entity.pdbx_description
1 polymer ?
#
loop_
_entity_poly.entity_id
_entity_poly.type
_entity_poly.pdbx_seq_one_letter_code
_entity_poly.pdbx_strand_id
1 'polypeptide(L)'
;MKGEAKKILQGNQLAAARLIRLLEDAEPKGIQILKALYPHTGNAFILGLTGPPGVGKSTLLAHLITEFRQRDLKVGVVAVDPSSPISGGALLGDRLRMRKHTEDEGVFIRSMATRGHLGGLSKTTKEAVLVLDAMGYDVIVIETVGVGQDEVEVAESVHTTAVVSLPGMGDEIQAMKAGLLEIGDIFVVNKADKPGADDVVDQLRLMLDMRTGSDNEWKPPIIKTVAIDGQGVIELVDAFSAHRQYLVETGKFDERNVEREYQFFRRLVMEMAADKIFDNLDDLPAYNDLITNLITRKVDPYTAAETLVKGIQCKI
;
A
#
# COMPACT_ATOMS: atom_id res chain seq x y z
N MET A 1 19.43 20.37 -3.26
CA MET A 1 18.70 19.65 -2.21
C MET A 1 17.63 20.50 -1.52
N LYS A 2 17.98 21.52 -0.72
CA LYS A 2 16.96 22.39 -0.06
C LYS A 2 15.96 23.05 -1.04
N GLY A 3 16.38 23.41 -2.25
CA GLY A 3 15.50 24.00 -3.27
C GLY A 3 14.49 23.03 -3.88
N GLU A 4 14.81 21.73 -4.01
CA GLU A 4 13.90 20.71 -4.53
C GLU A 4 12.86 20.33 -3.47
N ALA A 5 13.27 20.12 -2.21
CA ALA A 5 12.33 19.89 -1.12
C ALA A 5 11.35 21.07 -0.95
N LYS A 6 11.84 22.32 -1.05
CA LYS A 6 10.99 23.50 -0.97
C LYS A 6 9.93 23.55 -2.09
N LYS A 7 10.29 23.17 -3.33
CA LYS A 7 9.32 23.10 -4.45
C LYS A 7 8.23 22.07 -4.17
N ILE A 8 8.59 20.93 -3.61
CA ILE A 8 7.65 19.85 -3.26
C ILE A 8 6.69 20.34 -2.17
N LEU A 9 7.19 20.95 -1.11
CA LEU A 9 6.39 21.55 -0.05
C LEU A 9 5.46 22.67 -0.54
N GLN A 10 5.78 23.28 -1.67
CA GLN A 10 4.94 24.28 -2.35
C GLN A 10 3.94 23.65 -3.34
N GLY A 11 3.80 22.32 -3.37
CA GLY A 11 2.85 21.60 -4.20
C GLY A 11 3.30 21.33 -5.64
N ASN A 12 4.60 21.44 -5.95
CA ASN A 12 5.09 21.19 -7.31
C ASN A 12 5.07 19.70 -7.66
N GLN A 13 4.05 19.28 -8.39
CA GLN A 13 3.82 17.89 -8.79
C GLN A 13 4.96 17.32 -9.64
N LEU A 14 5.58 18.14 -10.53
CA LEU A 14 6.68 17.67 -11.37
C LEU A 14 7.93 17.38 -10.52
N ALA A 15 8.21 18.19 -9.50
CA ALA A 15 9.32 17.95 -8.58
C ALA A 15 9.07 16.66 -7.75
N ALA A 16 7.85 16.43 -7.31
CA ALA A 16 7.46 15.20 -6.61
C ALA A 16 7.60 13.96 -7.51
N ALA A 17 7.10 14.01 -8.74
CA ALA A 17 7.23 12.91 -9.69
C ALA A 17 8.70 12.55 -9.97
N ARG A 18 9.58 13.56 -10.06
CA ARG A 18 11.03 13.36 -10.21
C ARG A 18 11.67 12.76 -8.96
N LEU A 19 11.25 13.20 -7.76
CA LEU A 19 11.72 12.61 -6.52
C LEU A 19 11.32 11.15 -6.40
N ILE A 20 10.05 10.83 -6.65
CA ILE A 20 9.56 9.43 -6.61
C ILE A 20 10.39 8.56 -7.56
N ARG A 21 10.70 9.06 -8.77
CA ARG A 21 11.58 8.33 -9.69
C ARG A 21 13.00 8.11 -9.13
N LEU A 22 13.62 9.12 -8.51
CA LEU A 22 14.92 8.96 -7.87
C LEU A 22 14.89 7.90 -6.75
N LEU A 23 13.77 7.81 -6.01
CA LEU A 23 13.57 6.79 -4.98
C LEU A 23 13.37 5.40 -5.59
N GLU A 24 12.61 5.30 -6.70
CA GLU A 24 12.45 4.04 -7.47
C GLU A 24 13.79 3.53 -8.01
N ASP A 25 14.68 4.43 -8.40
CA ASP A 25 16.01 4.11 -8.92
C ASP A 25 17.08 4.00 -7.80
N ALA A 26 16.65 4.01 -6.53
CA ALA A 26 17.49 3.94 -5.32
C ALA A 26 18.62 4.98 -5.28
N GLU A 27 18.41 6.15 -5.91
CA GLU A 27 19.40 7.21 -5.97
C GLU A 27 19.61 7.86 -4.59
N PRO A 28 20.86 7.97 -4.07
CA PRO A 28 21.14 8.56 -2.77
C PRO A 28 20.60 10.00 -2.63
N LYS A 29 20.55 10.74 -3.73
CA LYS A 29 19.98 12.09 -3.79
C LYS A 29 18.49 12.09 -3.43
N GLY A 30 17.72 11.08 -3.87
CA GLY A 30 16.31 10.91 -3.53
C GLY A 30 16.10 10.79 -2.04
N ILE A 31 16.89 9.92 -1.39
CA ILE A 31 16.84 9.70 0.06
C ILE A 31 17.15 10.98 0.83
N GLN A 32 18.15 11.78 0.38
CA GLN A 32 18.48 13.05 1.04
C GLN A 32 17.36 14.09 0.95
N ILE A 33 16.62 14.12 -0.16
CA ILE A 33 15.47 15.01 -0.31
C ILE A 33 14.31 14.52 0.58
N LEU A 34 14.03 13.20 0.59
CA LEU A 34 13.00 12.59 1.42
C LEU A 34 13.24 12.87 2.92
N LYS A 35 14.48 12.76 3.40
CA LYS A 35 14.84 13.11 4.78
C LYS A 35 14.46 14.57 5.12
N ALA A 36 14.60 15.49 4.15
CA ALA A 36 14.23 16.89 4.37
C ALA A 36 12.71 17.12 4.34
N LEU A 37 11.93 16.23 3.68
CA LEU A 37 10.47 16.28 3.65
C LEU A 37 9.84 15.62 4.88
N TYR A 38 10.49 14.63 5.47
CA TYR A 38 9.94 13.80 6.54
C TYR A 38 9.31 14.59 7.71
N PRO A 39 9.88 15.71 8.20
CA PRO A 39 9.25 16.50 9.26
C PRO A 39 7.90 17.14 8.90
N HIS A 40 7.50 17.08 7.63
CA HIS A 40 6.24 17.63 7.11
C HIS A 40 5.21 16.57 6.78
N THR A 41 5.46 15.31 7.17
CA THR A 41 4.56 14.16 6.97
C THR A 41 3.74 13.85 8.23
N GLY A 42 2.82 12.89 8.15
CA GLY A 42 1.99 12.42 9.26
C GLY A 42 0.59 13.05 9.31
N ASN A 43 0.18 13.79 8.28
CA ASN A 43 -1.10 14.52 8.25
C ASN A 43 -2.15 13.86 7.34
N ALA A 44 -1.72 13.18 6.27
CA ALA A 44 -2.61 12.60 5.29
C ALA A 44 -3.40 11.41 5.86
N PHE A 45 -4.67 11.30 5.45
CA PHE A 45 -5.46 10.10 5.69
C PHE A 45 -5.19 9.08 4.59
N ILE A 46 -4.58 7.95 4.92
CA ILE A 46 -4.15 6.94 3.96
C ILE A 46 -5.17 5.82 3.89
N LEU A 47 -5.68 5.56 2.70
CA LEU A 47 -6.67 4.55 2.37
C LEU A 47 -6.05 3.43 1.55
N GLY A 48 -6.39 2.19 1.86
CA GLY A 48 -6.11 1.02 1.03
C GLY A 48 -7.37 0.58 0.29
N LEU A 49 -7.25 0.40 -1.02
CA LEU A 49 -8.30 -0.18 -1.84
C LEU A 49 -7.80 -1.51 -2.40
N THR A 50 -8.32 -2.60 -1.88
CA THR A 50 -7.88 -3.96 -2.21
C THR A 50 -9.04 -4.85 -2.63
N GLY A 51 -8.75 -6.03 -3.15
CA GLY A 51 -9.71 -7.02 -3.62
C GLY A 51 -9.26 -7.64 -4.94
N PRO A 52 -9.85 -8.75 -5.38
CA PRO A 52 -9.45 -9.48 -6.56
C PRO A 52 -9.36 -8.65 -7.85
N PRO A 53 -8.61 -9.10 -8.85
CA PRO A 53 -8.56 -8.44 -10.15
C PRO A 53 -9.94 -8.46 -10.82
N GLY A 54 -10.27 -7.40 -11.57
CA GLY A 54 -11.54 -7.30 -12.30
C GLY A 54 -12.77 -6.93 -11.47
N VAL A 55 -12.66 -6.76 -10.14
CA VAL A 55 -13.81 -6.35 -9.30
C VAL A 55 -14.22 -4.88 -9.54
N GLY A 56 -13.38 -4.08 -10.20
CA GLY A 56 -13.69 -2.70 -10.56
C GLY A 56 -13.08 -1.64 -9.67
N LYS A 57 -11.99 -1.95 -8.94
CA LYS A 57 -11.27 -1.02 -8.04
C LYS A 57 -10.91 0.30 -8.73
N SER A 58 -10.24 0.25 -9.88
CA SER A 58 -9.79 1.46 -10.60
C SER A 58 -10.96 2.31 -11.11
N THR A 59 -12.11 1.68 -11.46
CA THR A 59 -13.33 2.41 -11.83
C THR A 59 -13.94 3.09 -10.60
N LEU A 60 -14.01 2.37 -9.48
CA LEU A 60 -14.49 2.91 -8.21
C LEU A 60 -13.59 4.06 -7.73
N LEU A 61 -12.28 3.90 -7.84
CA LEU A 61 -11.29 4.91 -7.47
C LEU A 61 -11.46 6.21 -8.25
N ALA A 62 -11.77 6.14 -9.56
CA ALA A 62 -12.03 7.35 -10.36
C ALA A 62 -13.23 8.15 -9.82
N HIS A 63 -14.27 7.49 -9.33
CA HIS A 63 -15.41 8.17 -8.70
C HIS A 63 -15.11 8.64 -7.29
N LEU A 64 -14.33 7.88 -6.51
CA LEU A 64 -13.84 8.30 -5.19
C LEU A 64 -13.02 9.59 -5.29
N ILE A 65 -12.11 9.71 -6.28
CA ILE A 65 -11.36 10.95 -6.52
C ILE A 65 -12.33 12.11 -6.77
N THR A 66 -13.34 11.92 -7.64
CA THR A 66 -14.34 12.95 -7.92
C THR A 66 -15.04 13.41 -6.64
N GLU A 67 -15.52 12.46 -5.83
CA GLU A 67 -16.26 12.76 -4.59
C GLU A 67 -15.38 13.45 -3.53
N PHE A 68 -14.13 13.00 -3.34
CA PHE A 68 -13.19 13.68 -2.46
C PHE A 68 -12.88 15.11 -2.93
N ARG A 69 -12.72 15.32 -4.25
CA ARG A 69 -12.50 16.64 -4.84
C ARG A 69 -13.73 17.57 -4.69
N GLN A 70 -14.94 17.05 -4.74
CA GLN A 70 -16.17 17.81 -4.45
C GLN A 70 -16.24 18.27 -2.99
N ARG A 71 -15.52 17.59 -2.10
CA ARG A 71 -15.37 17.97 -0.68
C ARG A 71 -14.11 18.83 -0.44
N ASP A 72 -13.53 19.40 -1.49
CA ASP A 72 -12.32 20.23 -1.48
C ASP A 72 -11.05 19.54 -0.95
N LEU A 73 -11.05 18.20 -0.87
CA LEU A 73 -9.88 17.44 -0.42
C LEU A 73 -8.91 17.17 -1.58
N LYS A 74 -7.61 17.36 -1.35
CA LYS A 74 -6.56 16.96 -2.28
C LYS A 74 -6.33 15.46 -2.20
N VAL A 75 -6.25 14.79 -3.36
CA VAL A 75 -6.19 13.33 -3.45
C VAL A 75 -4.91 12.87 -4.14
N GLY A 76 -4.08 12.15 -3.41
CA GLY A 76 -2.96 11.39 -3.97
C GLY A 76 -3.36 9.95 -4.26
N VAL A 77 -2.95 9.41 -5.39
CA VAL A 77 -3.17 8.00 -5.75
C VAL A 77 -1.85 7.32 -6.04
N VAL A 78 -1.61 6.20 -5.39
CA VAL A 78 -0.50 5.29 -5.65
C VAL A 78 -1.10 3.96 -6.10
N ALA A 79 -1.12 3.74 -7.41
CA ALA A 79 -1.58 2.48 -7.99
C ALA A 79 -0.39 1.51 -8.11
N VAL A 80 -0.47 0.40 -7.37
CA VAL A 80 0.60 -0.62 -7.33
C VAL A 80 0.22 -1.75 -8.28
N ASP A 81 0.93 -1.84 -9.41
CA ASP A 81 0.72 -2.87 -10.42
C ASP A 81 1.79 -3.97 -10.33
N PRO A 82 1.47 -5.23 -10.68
CA PRO A 82 2.51 -6.23 -10.87
C PRO A 82 3.46 -5.75 -11.97
N SER A 83 4.74 -5.96 -11.72
CA SER A 83 5.77 -5.66 -12.72
C SER A 83 5.51 -6.46 -14.00
N SER A 84 5.54 -5.80 -15.15
CA SER A 84 5.58 -6.50 -16.43
C SER A 84 6.85 -7.36 -16.48
N PRO A 85 6.74 -8.69 -16.73
CA PRO A 85 7.92 -9.55 -16.82
C PRO A 85 8.87 -9.18 -17.98
N ILE A 86 8.40 -8.37 -18.94
CA ILE A 86 9.17 -7.97 -20.12
C ILE A 86 9.79 -6.59 -19.96
N SER A 87 9.06 -5.61 -19.41
CA SER A 87 9.52 -4.22 -19.35
C SER A 87 9.90 -3.76 -17.93
N GLY A 88 9.59 -4.54 -16.88
CA GLY A 88 9.80 -4.16 -15.49
C GLY A 88 8.97 -2.93 -15.03
N GLY A 89 8.09 -2.40 -15.90
CA GLY A 89 7.27 -1.22 -15.62
C GLY A 89 5.81 -1.58 -15.31
N ALA A 90 5.07 -0.64 -14.73
CA ALA A 90 3.64 -0.75 -14.46
C ALA A 90 2.81 -0.85 -15.75
N LEU A 91 1.74 -1.62 -15.74
CA LEU A 91 0.83 -1.77 -16.89
C LEU A 91 0.02 -0.46 -17.09
N LEU A 92 0.01 0.07 -18.31
CA LEU A 92 -0.57 1.37 -18.67
C LEU A 92 -2.11 1.46 -18.58
N GLY A 93 -2.82 0.35 -18.33
CA GLY A 93 -4.27 0.28 -18.42
C GLY A 93 -5.04 1.22 -17.46
N ASP A 94 -4.53 1.43 -16.25
CA ASP A 94 -5.23 2.20 -15.21
C ASP A 94 -5.14 3.72 -15.42
N ARG A 95 -4.08 4.22 -16.06
CA ARG A 95 -3.95 5.63 -16.42
C ARG A 95 -5.05 6.13 -17.35
N LEU A 96 -5.57 5.26 -18.23
CA LEU A 96 -6.63 5.66 -19.19
C LEU A 96 -7.96 5.94 -18.49
N ARG A 97 -8.27 5.21 -17.40
CA ARG A 97 -9.53 5.38 -16.64
C ARG A 97 -9.52 6.63 -15.77
N MET A 98 -8.34 7.07 -15.31
CA MET A 98 -8.17 8.24 -14.45
C MET A 98 -7.77 9.51 -15.22
N ARG A 99 -7.78 9.49 -16.57
CA ARG A 99 -7.41 10.65 -17.42
C ARG A 99 -8.19 11.92 -17.10
N LYS A 100 -9.45 11.80 -16.67
CA LYS A 100 -10.30 12.96 -16.32
C LYS A 100 -9.73 13.80 -15.17
N HIS A 101 -8.86 13.23 -14.34
CA HIS A 101 -8.31 13.87 -13.16
C HIS A 101 -6.87 14.36 -13.33
N THR A 102 -6.23 14.10 -14.51
CA THR A 102 -4.83 14.49 -14.73
C THR A 102 -4.62 16.00 -14.88
N GLU A 103 -5.67 16.75 -15.15
CA GLU A 103 -5.65 18.22 -15.26
C GLU A 103 -6.03 18.92 -13.95
N ASP A 104 -6.53 18.19 -12.93
CA ASP A 104 -6.87 18.75 -11.62
C ASP A 104 -5.60 18.89 -10.76
N GLU A 105 -5.22 20.11 -10.43
CA GLU A 105 -4.07 20.39 -9.57
C GLU A 105 -4.20 19.80 -8.15
N GLY A 106 -5.42 19.50 -7.71
CA GLY A 106 -5.69 18.82 -6.44
C GLY A 106 -5.56 17.31 -6.50
N VAL A 107 -5.20 16.74 -7.67
CA VAL A 107 -5.06 15.28 -7.85
C VAL A 107 -3.65 14.93 -8.32
N PHE A 108 -3.04 13.94 -7.69
CA PHE A 108 -1.77 13.35 -8.14
C PHE A 108 -1.92 11.85 -8.28
N ILE A 109 -1.55 11.30 -9.44
CA ILE A 109 -1.66 9.86 -9.72
C ILE A 109 -0.28 9.31 -10.13
N ARG A 110 0.15 8.26 -9.43
CA ARG A 110 1.39 7.54 -9.74
C ARG A 110 1.12 6.04 -9.81
N SER A 111 1.42 5.42 -10.95
CA SER A 111 1.51 3.96 -11.06
C SER A 111 2.92 3.52 -10.71
N MET A 112 3.03 2.52 -9.87
CA MET A 112 4.29 1.95 -9.40
C MET A 112 4.29 0.45 -9.67
N ALA A 113 5.47 -0.11 -10.00
CA ALA A 113 5.65 -1.53 -10.22
C ALA A 113 6.19 -2.20 -8.95
N THR A 114 5.73 -3.41 -8.65
CA THR A 114 6.23 -4.19 -7.49
C THR A 114 7.69 -4.63 -7.61
N ARG A 115 8.28 -4.59 -8.81
CA ARG A 115 9.68 -4.91 -9.16
C ARG A 115 10.22 -6.21 -8.52
N GLY A 116 9.34 -7.21 -8.28
CA GLY A 116 9.77 -8.55 -7.86
C GLY A 116 10.30 -8.67 -6.43
N HIS A 117 10.12 -7.68 -5.57
CA HIS A 117 10.39 -7.84 -4.15
C HIS A 117 9.43 -8.86 -3.57
N LEU A 118 9.97 -9.99 -3.10
CA LEU A 118 9.24 -11.00 -2.35
C LEU A 118 8.76 -10.36 -1.04
N GLY A 119 7.47 -10.05 -0.98
CA GLY A 119 6.84 -9.53 0.22
C GLY A 119 6.43 -8.05 0.13
N GLY A 120 5.32 -7.78 -0.57
CA GLY A 120 4.42 -6.70 -0.31
C GLY A 120 4.68 -5.32 -0.88
N LEU A 121 4.06 -4.36 -0.22
CA LEU A 121 4.16 -2.95 -0.62
C LEU A 121 5.61 -2.54 -0.68
N SER A 122 6.08 -2.20 -1.87
CA SER A 122 7.49 -1.86 -2.06
C SER A 122 7.85 -0.68 -1.15
N LYS A 123 9.08 -0.68 -0.63
CA LYS A 123 9.67 0.47 0.09
C LYS A 123 9.33 1.78 -0.63
N THR A 124 9.45 1.79 -1.94
CA THR A 124 9.19 2.94 -2.79
C THR A 124 7.74 3.41 -2.77
N THR A 125 6.78 2.49 -2.58
CA THR A 125 5.36 2.87 -2.40
C THR A 125 5.18 3.67 -1.11
N LYS A 126 5.78 3.24 -0.01
CA LYS A 126 5.76 4.00 1.26
C LYS A 126 6.47 5.34 1.13
N GLU A 127 7.61 5.38 0.46
CA GLU A 127 8.34 6.63 0.16
C GLU A 127 7.50 7.59 -0.70
N ALA A 128 6.75 7.08 -1.70
CA ALA A 128 5.84 7.89 -2.50
C ALA A 128 4.69 8.47 -1.66
N VAL A 129 4.13 7.69 -0.73
CA VAL A 129 3.13 8.18 0.23
C VAL A 129 3.68 9.32 1.08
N LEU A 130 4.91 9.18 1.62
CA LEU A 130 5.56 10.25 2.39
C LEU A 130 5.78 11.53 1.56
N VAL A 131 6.11 11.41 0.28
CA VAL A 131 6.25 12.57 -0.63
C VAL A 131 4.91 13.28 -0.81
N LEU A 132 3.82 12.53 -1.03
CA LEU A 132 2.49 13.11 -1.21
C LEU A 132 1.95 13.74 0.08
N ASP A 133 2.17 13.11 1.22
CA ASP A 133 1.81 13.63 2.53
C ASP A 133 2.54 14.96 2.81
N ALA A 134 3.86 15.03 2.58
CA ALA A 134 4.63 16.27 2.71
C ALA A 134 4.17 17.37 1.73
N MET A 135 3.56 17.04 0.61
CA MET A 135 2.96 18.00 -0.32
C MET A 135 1.61 18.57 0.16
N GLY A 136 1.06 18.04 1.25
CA GLY A 136 -0.23 18.44 1.79
C GLY A 136 -1.42 17.86 1.05
N TYR A 137 -1.33 16.60 0.60
CA TYR A 137 -2.49 15.84 0.16
C TYR A 137 -3.27 15.37 1.39
N ASP A 138 -4.60 15.60 1.38
CA ASP A 138 -5.49 15.29 2.50
C ASP A 138 -5.79 13.80 2.59
N VAL A 139 -5.97 13.17 1.42
CA VAL A 139 -6.26 11.75 1.28
C VAL A 139 -5.26 11.12 0.30
N ILE A 140 -4.67 10.01 0.69
CA ILE A 140 -3.80 9.22 -0.19
C ILE A 140 -4.39 7.82 -0.31
N VAL A 141 -4.71 7.40 -1.54
CA VAL A 141 -5.27 6.09 -1.81
C VAL A 141 -4.19 5.19 -2.40
N ILE A 142 -3.95 4.04 -1.77
CA ILE A 142 -3.12 2.97 -2.30
C ILE A 142 -4.06 1.94 -2.92
N GLU A 143 -4.00 1.77 -4.24
CA GLU A 143 -4.73 0.73 -4.96
C GLU A 143 -3.80 -0.43 -5.29
N THR A 144 -4.21 -1.67 -4.93
CA THR A 144 -3.47 -2.89 -5.27
C THR A 144 -4.16 -3.68 -6.37
N VAL A 145 -3.39 -4.52 -7.05
CA VAL A 145 -3.92 -5.40 -8.11
C VAL A 145 -4.75 -6.56 -7.58
N GLY A 146 -4.60 -6.91 -6.31
CA GLY A 146 -5.38 -7.97 -5.68
C GLY A 146 -4.88 -9.38 -6.02
N VAL A 147 -3.58 -9.58 -6.01
CA VAL A 147 -2.95 -10.89 -6.25
C VAL A 147 -2.16 -11.36 -5.01
N GLY A 148 -2.86 -11.84 -3.98
CA GLY A 148 -2.24 -12.56 -2.87
C GLY A 148 -1.73 -11.70 -1.70
N GLN A 149 -0.46 -11.86 -1.29
CA GLN A 149 0.08 -11.31 -0.04
C GLN A 149 0.13 -9.77 0.03
N ASP A 150 0.07 -9.07 -1.11
CA ASP A 150 0.08 -7.61 -1.18
C ASP A 150 -1.11 -6.96 -0.45
N GLU A 151 -2.20 -7.71 -0.26
CA GLU A 151 -3.43 -7.25 0.38
C GLU A 151 -3.26 -7.02 1.89
N VAL A 152 -2.56 -7.93 2.58
CA VAL A 152 -2.29 -7.83 4.02
C VAL A 152 -1.33 -6.67 4.28
N GLU A 153 -0.29 -6.53 3.46
CA GLU A 153 0.70 -5.47 3.65
C GLU A 153 0.16 -4.07 3.35
N VAL A 154 -0.81 -3.96 2.44
CA VAL A 154 -1.54 -2.70 2.27
C VAL A 154 -2.26 -2.34 3.55
N ALA A 155 -2.97 -3.28 4.17
CA ALA A 155 -3.68 -3.02 5.42
C ALA A 155 -2.76 -2.52 6.54
N GLU A 156 -1.56 -3.10 6.67
CA GLU A 156 -0.54 -2.65 7.63
C GLU A 156 0.03 -1.26 7.29
N SER A 157 -0.17 -0.80 6.06
CA SER A 157 0.44 0.43 5.54
C SER A 157 -0.53 1.61 5.47
N VAL A 158 -1.81 1.41 5.81
CA VAL A 158 -2.87 2.41 5.68
C VAL A 158 -3.62 2.65 6.99
N HIS A 159 -4.42 3.71 7.05
CA HIS A 159 -5.31 3.98 8.18
C HIS A 159 -6.63 3.23 8.06
N THR A 160 -7.10 3.00 6.83
CA THR A 160 -8.39 2.35 6.55
C THR A 160 -8.26 1.48 5.32
N THR A 161 -8.68 0.24 5.42
CA THR A 161 -8.70 -0.71 4.29
C THR A 161 -10.12 -0.94 3.83
N ALA A 162 -10.39 -0.66 2.56
CA ALA A 162 -11.62 -1.05 1.88
C ALA A 162 -11.38 -2.30 1.02
N VAL A 163 -12.13 -3.35 1.31
CA VAL A 163 -12.07 -4.62 0.58
C VAL A 163 -13.21 -4.69 -0.42
N VAL A 164 -12.87 -4.75 -1.71
CA VAL A 164 -13.85 -4.76 -2.80
C VAL A 164 -14.08 -6.18 -3.31
N SER A 165 -15.34 -6.57 -3.35
CA SER A 165 -15.83 -7.85 -3.88
C SER A 165 -16.90 -7.61 -4.96
N LEU A 166 -17.40 -8.68 -5.59
CA LEU A 166 -18.49 -8.61 -6.56
C LEU A 166 -19.39 -9.87 -6.48
N PRO A 167 -20.62 -9.82 -7.01
CA PRO A 167 -21.48 -10.99 -7.12
C PRO A 167 -20.87 -12.13 -7.93
N GLY A 168 -21.13 -13.37 -7.51
CA GLY A 168 -20.67 -14.58 -8.21
C GLY A 168 -19.30 -15.10 -7.79
N MET A 169 -18.69 -14.52 -6.76
CA MET A 169 -17.38 -14.94 -6.22
C MET A 169 -17.49 -15.96 -5.06
N GLY A 170 -18.50 -16.85 -5.08
CA GLY A 170 -18.80 -17.74 -3.95
C GLY A 170 -17.60 -18.52 -3.39
N ASP A 171 -16.78 -19.13 -4.26
CA ASP A 171 -15.58 -19.87 -3.85
C ASP A 171 -14.41 -18.92 -3.50
N GLU A 172 -14.31 -17.78 -4.18
CA GLU A 172 -13.28 -16.77 -3.90
C GLU A 172 -13.56 -16.02 -2.59
N ILE A 173 -14.84 -15.77 -2.23
CA ILE A 173 -15.20 -15.26 -0.89
C ILE A 173 -14.79 -16.27 0.17
N GLN A 174 -14.87 -17.57 -0.11
CA GLN A 174 -14.36 -18.58 0.81
C GLN A 174 -12.82 -18.57 0.89
N ALA A 175 -12.13 -18.32 -0.20
CA ALA A 175 -10.67 -18.12 -0.19
C ALA A 175 -10.26 -16.78 0.45
N MET A 176 -11.08 -15.73 0.34
CA MET A 176 -10.94 -14.46 1.10
C MET A 176 -11.06 -14.66 2.62
N LYS A 177 -11.66 -15.79 3.09
CA LYS A 177 -11.97 -16.05 4.50
C LYS A 177 -10.77 -15.97 5.45
N ALA A 178 -9.56 -16.24 5.01
CA ALA A 178 -8.43 -16.41 5.93
C ALA A 178 -7.62 -15.13 6.25
N GLY A 179 -7.73 -14.07 5.46
CA GLY A 179 -6.90 -12.87 5.68
C GLY A 179 -7.63 -11.56 5.46
N LEU A 180 -8.37 -11.42 4.34
CA LEU A 180 -8.99 -10.13 3.97
C LEU A 180 -10.11 -9.69 4.92
N LEU A 181 -10.82 -10.65 5.54
CA LEU A 181 -11.85 -10.33 6.54
C LEU A 181 -11.24 -9.76 7.82
N GLU A 182 -10.02 -10.16 8.18
CA GLU A 182 -9.36 -9.69 9.40
C GLU A 182 -8.84 -8.27 9.25
N ILE A 183 -8.46 -7.87 8.01
CA ILE A 183 -7.85 -6.59 7.72
C ILE A 183 -8.82 -5.52 7.19
N GLY A 184 -10.04 -5.91 6.78
CA GLY A 184 -11.02 -4.99 6.23
C GLY A 184 -11.68 -4.12 7.29
N ASP A 185 -11.57 -2.80 7.13
CA ASP A 185 -12.32 -1.81 7.93
C ASP A 185 -13.65 -1.44 7.26
N ILE A 186 -13.75 -1.58 5.93
CA ILE A 186 -14.96 -1.35 5.14
C ILE A 186 -15.03 -2.41 4.06
N PHE A 187 -16.22 -2.97 3.82
CA PHE A 187 -16.45 -3.93 2.75
C PHE A 187 -17.31 -3.32 1.66
N VAL A 188 -16.91 -3.54 0.41
CA VAL A 188 -17.60 -3.00 -0.77
C VAL A 188 -18.04 -4.15 -1.65
N VAL A 189 -19.35 -4.24 -1.95
CA VAL A 189 -19.88 -5.13 -2.95
C VAL A 189 -20.17 -4.33 -4.20
N ASN A 190 -19.21 -4.35 -5.14
CA ASN A 190 -19.32 -3.64 -6.41
C ASN A 190 -20.12 -4.46 -7.44
N LYS A 191 -20.56 -3.78 -8.51
CA LYS A 191 -21.49 -4.35 -9.53
C LYS A 191 -22.78 -4.88 -8.87
N ALA A 192 -23.29 -4.12 -7.90
CA ALA A 192 -24.47 -4.49 -7.13
C ALA A 192 -25.78 -4.46 -7.95
N ASP A 193 -25.71 -4.02 -9.21
CA ASP A 193 -26.73 -4.15 -10.24
C ASP A 193 -26.88 -5.60 -10.74
N LYS A 194 -25.90 -6.46 -10.47
CA LYS A 194 -25.95 -7.86 -10.91
C LYS A 194 -26.64 -8.76 -9.90
N PRO A 195 -27.31 -9.85 -10.38
CA PRO A 195 -27.89 -10.87 -9.50
C PRO A 195 -26.85 -11.44 -8.53
N GLY A 196 -27.28 -11.76 -7.29
CA GLY A 196 -26.42 -12.33 -6.25
C GLY A 196 -25.66 -11.31 -5.40
N ALA A 197 -25.89 -10.00 -5.60
CA ALA A 197 -25.26 -8.98 -4.78
C ALA A 197 -25.70 -9.04 -3.31
N ASP A 198 -26.98 -9.30 -3.06
CA ASP A 198 -27.53 -9.44 -1.71
C ASP A 198 -27.00 -10.71 -1.02
N ASP A 199 -26.81 -11.80 -1.76
CA ASP A 199 -26.23 -13.04 -1.22
C ASP A 199 -24.80 -12.79 -0.70
N VAL A 200 -23.99 -11.99 -1.44
CA VAL A 200 -22.65 -11.60 -1.02
C VAL A 200 -22.69 -10.73 0.23
N VAL A 201 -23.61 -9.77 0.30
CA VAL A 201 -23.81 -8.93 1.49
C VAL A 201 -24.15 -9.78 2.70
N ASP A 202 -25.08 -10.73 2.56
CA ASP A 202 -25.51 -11.59 3.68
C ASP A 202 -24.39 -12.54 4.14
N GLN A 203 -23.60 -13.07 3.20
CA GLN A 203 -22.40 -13.85 3.54
C GLN A 203 -21.37 -13.03 4.30
N LEU A 204 -21.09 -11.81 3.85
CA LEU A 204 -20.15 -10.90 4.55
C LEU A 204 -20.68 -10.55 5.95
N ARG A 205 -21.98 -10.26 6.12
CA ARG A 205 -22.60 -10.01 7.44
C ARG A 205 -22.40 -11.19 8.37
N LEU A 206 -22.75 -12.39 7.90
CA LEU A 206 -22.59 -13.61 8.72
C LEU A 206 -21.15 -13.80 9.19
N MET A 207 -20.18 -13.54 8.29
CA MET A 207 -18.76 -13.68 8.65
C MET A 207 -18.28 -12.59 9.62
N LEU A 208 -18.75 -11.34 9.46
CA LEU A 208 -18.43 -10.26 10.39
C LEU A 208 -19.07 -10.46 11.77
N ASP A 209 -20.27 -11.01 11.83
CA ASP A 209 -20.96 -11.34 13.08
C ASP A 209 -20.25 -12.46 13.87
N MET A 210 -19.50 -13.33 13.16
CA MET A 210 -18.66 -14.35 13.79
C MET A 210 -17.36 -13.77 14.39
N ARG A 211 -16.97 -12.55 14.04
CA ARG A 211 -15.84 -11.85 14.69
C ARG A 211 -16.30 -11.43 16.08
N THR A 212 -15.78 -12.09 17.11
CA THR A 212 -16.02 -11.73 18.51
C THR A 212 -15.29 -10.43 18.81
N GLY A 213 -15.97 -9.30 18.69
CA GLY A 213 -15.51 -7.98 19.11
C GLY A 213 -16.26 -7.48 20.34
N SER A 214 -15.69 -6.55 21.08
CA SER A 214 -16.40 -5.81 22.13
C SER A 214 -17.43 -4.86 21.51
N ASP A 215 -18.50 -4.52 22.24
CA ASP A 215 -19.55 -3.59 21.77
C ASP A 215 -19.01 -2.20 21.40
N ASN A 216 -17.80 -1.85 21.84
CA ASN A 216 -17.13 -0.57 21.58
C ASN A 216 -16.16 -0.61 20.40
N GLU A 217 -16.06 -1.73 19.67
CA GLU A 217 -15.20 -1.81 18.51
C GLU A 217 -15.89 -1.32 17.22
N TRP A 218 -15.06 -0.90 16.25
CA TRP A 218 -15.54 -0.56 14.93
C TRP A 218 -16.24 -1.77 14.28
N LYS A 219 -17.48 -1.56 13.85
CA LYS A 219 -18.23 -2.56 13.09
C LYS A 219 -18.10 -2.21 11.60
N PRO A 220 -17.34 -3.00 10.82
CA PRO A 220 -17.12 -2.70 9.41
C PRO A 220 -18.44 -2.63 8.63
N PRO A 221 -18.76 -1.51 7.98
CA PRO A 221 -19.93 -1.41 7.13
C PRO A 221 -19.74 -2.19 5.81
N ILE A 222 -20.86 -2.64 5.23
CA ILE A 222 -20.89 -3.24 3.91
C ILE A 222 -21.66 -2.30 2.99
N ILE A 223 -20.95 -1.76 1.98
CA ILE A 223 -21.48 -0.77 1.05
C ILE A 223 -21.67 -1.41 -0.33
N LYS A 224 -22.88 -1.31 -0.89
CA LYS A 224 -23.15 -1.72 -2.27
C LYS A 224 -22.81 -0.58 -3.23
N THR A 225 -22.07 -0.88 -4.30
CA THR A 225 -21.71 0.10 -5.32
C THR A 225 -21.97 -0.40 -6.72
N VAL A 226 -22.28 0.53 -7.63
CA VAL A 226 -22.24 0.31 -9.08
C VAL A 226 -21.22 1.32 -9.63
N ALA A 227 -19.94 0.92 -9.65
CA ALA A 227 -18.85 1.83 -9.92
C ALA A 227 -18.93 2.49 -11.32
N ILE A 228 -19.61 1.87 -12.30
CA ILE A 228 -19.78 2.46 -13.64
C ILE A 228 -20.63 3.73 -13.57
N ASP A 229 -21.64 3.75 -12.71
CA ASP A 229 -22.62 4.85 -12.59
C ASP A 229 -22.34 5.75 -11.38
N GLY A 230 -21.33 5.42 -10.56
CA GLY A 230 -21.02 6.15 -9.34
C GLY A 230 -21.98 5.93 -8.17
N GLN A 231 -22.91 4.96 -8.28
CA GLN A 231 -23.85 4.65 -7.19
C GLN A 231 -23.10 4.06 -5.98
N GLY A 232 -23.49 4.48 -4.77
CA GLY A 232 -22.90 4.02 -3.52
C GLY A 232 -21.52 4.66 -3.21
N VAL A 233 -21.02 5.56 -4.06
CA VAL A 233 -19.71 6.21 -3.85
C VAL A 233 -19.76 7.24 -2.72
N ILE A 234 -20.84 8.00 -2.61
CA ILE A 234 -21.04 8.99 -1.55
C ILE A 234 -21.07 8.27 -0.20
N GLU A 235 -21.85 7.20 -0.08
CA GLU A 235 -21.93 6.38 1.12
C GLU A 235 -20.58 5.75 1.49
N LEU A 236 -19.78 5.37 0.50
CA LEU A 236 -18.45 4.84 0.73
C LEU A 236 -17.50 5.92 1.27
N VAL A 237 -17.54 7.14 0.73
CA VAL A 237 -16.73 8.26 1.23
C VAL A 237 -17.17 8.68 2.64
N ASP A 238 -18.47 8.63 2.92
CA ASP A 238 -19.00 8.88 4.27
C ASP A 238 -18.53 7.79 5.26
N ALA A 239 -18.48 6.52 4.83
CA ALA A 239 -17.94 5.44 5.64
C ALA A 239 -16.44 5.62 5.93
N PHE A 240 -15.64 6.08 4.96
CA PHE A 240 -14.24 6.46 5.19
C PHE A 240 -14.11 7.59 6.21
N SER A 241 -14.95 8.60 6.11
CA SER A 241 -14.96 9.74 7.02
C SER A 241 -15.35 9.31 8.45
N ALA A 242 -16.37 8.47 8.57
CA ALA A 242 -16.81 7.91 9.85
C ALA A 242 -15.72 7.03 10.51
N HIS A 243 -15.03 6.21 9.71
CA HIS A 243 -13.93 5.40 10.26
C HIS A 243 -12.75 6.27 10.70
N ARG A 244 -12.38 7.30 9.92
CA ARG A 244 -11.36 8.27 10.33
C ARG A 244 -11.73 8.93 11.67
N GLN A 245 -12.98 9.37 11.80
CA GLN A 245 -13.47 9.99 13.05
C GLN A 245 -13.36 9.00 14.21
N TYR A 246 -13.81 7.76 14.05
CA TYR A 246 -13.66 6.70 15.04
C TYR A 246 -12.20 6.49 15.46
N LEU A 247 -11.27 6.43 14.49
CA LEU A 247 -9.85 6.27 14.79
C LEU A 247 -9.30 7.44 15.61
N VAL A 248 -9.68 8.67 15.29
CA VAL A 248 -9.24 9.87 16.03
C VAL A 248 -9.83 9.90 17.43
N GLU A 249 -11.13 9.67 17.58
CA GLU A 249 -11.83 9.70 18.87
C GLU A 249 -11.34 8.60 19.83
N THR A 250 -10.91 7.45 19.31
CA THR A 250 -10.39 6.33 20.11
C THR A 250 -8.88 6.35 20.31
N GLY A 251 -8.15 7.33 19.72
CA GLY A 251 -6.68 7.35 19.76
C GLY A 251 -6.00 6.35 18.81
N LYS A 252 -6.77 5.49 18.14
CA LYS A 252 -6.24 4.46 17.23
C LYS A 252 -5.59 5.04 15.96
N PHE A 253 -5.87 6.30 15.63
CA PHE A 253 -5.21 6.98 14.51
C PHE A 253 -3.71 7.12 14.77
N ASP A 254 -3.34 7.60 15.95
CA ASP A 254 -1.94 7.76 16.33
C ASP A 254 -1.26 6.42 16.56
N GLU A 255 -1.96 5.43 17.13
CA GLU A 255 -1.45 4.06 17.27
C GLU A 255 -1.11 3.45 15.90
N ARG A 256 -2.00 3.57 14.90
CA ARG A 256 -1.75 3.10 13.54
C ARG A 256 -0.60 3.85 12.87
N ASN A 257 -0.45 5.15 13.12
CA ASN A 257 0.70 5.92 12.64
C ASN A 257 2.02 5.37 13.23
N VAL A 258 2.08 5.19 14.54
CA VAL A 258 3.27 4.65 15.23
C VAL A 258 3.63 3.27 14.70
N GLU A 259 2.65 2.37 14.58
CA GLU A 259 2.88 1.02 14.06
C GLU A 259 3.39 1.02 12.62
N ARG A 260 2.81 1.83 11.73
CA ARG A 260 3.24 1.98 10.33
C ARG A 260 4.69 2.49 10.23
N GLU A 261 5.03 3.51 11.01
CA GLU A 261 6.39 4.06 11.07
C GLU A 261 7.38 3.04 11.63
N TYR A 262 7.00 2.31 12.66
CA TYR A 262 7.85 1.27 13.26
C TYR A 262 8.11 0.12 12.28
N GLN A 263 7.09 -0.36 11.56
CA GLN A 263 7.24 -1.41 10.56
C GLN A 263 8.12 -0.93 9.39
N PHE A 264 7.95 0.31 8.95
CA PHE A 264 8.81 0.90 7.91
C PHE A 264 10.26 1.02 8.38
N PHE A 265 10.49 1.56 9.57
CA PHE A 265 11.83 1.64 10.18
C PHE A 265 12.48 0.26 10.31
N ARG A 266 11.75 -0.73 10.83
CA ARG A 266 12.26 -2.10 10.97
C ARG A 266 12.68 -2.69 9.61
N ARG A 267 11.87 -2.49 8.57
CA ARG A 267 12.20 -2.94 7.21
C ARG A 267 13.46 -2.26 6.69
N LEU A 268 13.57 -0.93 6.84
CA LEU A 268 14.77 -0.19 6.43
C LEU A 268 16.04 -0.69 7.15
N VAL A 269 15.95 -0.97 8.44
CA VAL A 269 17.08 -1.53 9.20
C VAL A 269 17.49 -2.89 8.66
N MET A 270 16.52 -3.78 8.38
CA MET A 270 16.82 -5.10 7.83
C MET A 270 17.44 -5.02 6.43
N GLU A 271 16.89 -4.17 5.53
CA GLU A 271 17.45 -3.95 4.19
C GLU A 271 18.89 -3.40 4.28
N MET A 272 19.09 -2.32 5.03
CA MET A 272 20.41 -1.69 5.16
C MET A 272 21.43 -2.62 5.83
N ALA A 273 21.01 -3.45 6.78
CA ALA A 273 21.88 -4.45 7.41
C ALA A 273 22.24 -5.55 6.42
N ALA A 274 21.27 -6.05 5.64
CA ALA A 274 21.52 -7.05 4.61
C ALA A 274 22.48 -6.52 3.54
N ASP A 275 22.21 -5.32 2.99
CA ASP A 275 23.09 -4.69 2.00
C ASP A 275 24.51 -4.55 2.54
N LYS A 276 24.67 -4.02 3.75
CA LYS A 276 25.99 -3.86 4.39
C LYS A 276 26.72 -5.20 4.62
N ILE A 277 25.94 -6.26 4.87
CA ILE A 277 26.47 -7.61 5.00
C ILE A 277 26.95 -8.11 3.64
N PHE A 278 26.08 -8.06 2.63
CA PHE A 278 26.36 -8.62 1.32
C PHE A 278 27.42 -7.84 0.54
N ASP A 279 27.45 -6.49 0.61
CA ASP A 279 28.45 -5.65 -0.04
C ASP A 279 29.90 -5.95 0.42
N ASN A 280 30.08 -6.53 1.61
CA ASN A 280 31.40 -6.85 2.15
C ASN A 280 31.78 -8.33 2.02
N LEU A 281 30.94 -9.15 1.41
CA LEU A 281 31.15 -10.61 1.34
C LEU A 281 31.94 -11.07 0.14
N ASP A 282 31.76 -10.43 -1.02
CA ASP A 282 32.39 -10.87 -2.28
C ASP A 282 33.92 -10.84 -2.22
N ASP A 283 34.48 -10.01 -1.33
CA ASP A 283 35.93 -9.90 -1.10
C ASP A 283 36.48 -10.88 -0.04
N LEU A 284 35.64 -11.73 0.57
CA LEU A 284 36.08 -12.67 1.61
C LEU A 284 36.30 -14.08 1.02
N PRO A 285 37.54 -14.61 0.98
CA PRO A 285 37.80 -16.01 0.54
C PRO A 285 36.96 -17.03 1.30
N ALA A 286 36.71 -16.82 2.59
CA ALA A 286 35.86 -17.68 3.43
C ALA A 286 34.41 -17.74 2.97
N TYR A 287 33.89 -16.69 2.29
CA TYR A 287 32.54 -16.69 1.74
C TYR A 287 32.42 -17.61 0.53
N ASN A 288 33.39 -17.57 -0.38
CA ASN A 288 33.41 -18.45 -1.55
C ASN A 288 33.53 -19.93 -1.15
N ASP A 289 34.30 -20.23 -0.11
CA ASP A 289 34.39 -21.57 0.45
C ASP A 289 33.05 -22.02 1.08
N LEU A 290 32.38 -21.10 1.79
CA LEU A 290 31.08 -21.37 2.39
C LEU A 290 30.01 -21.65 1.32
N ILE A 291 29.95 -20.86 0.25
CA ILE A 291 29.04 -21.06 -0.89
C ILE A 291 29.35 -22.38 -1.60
N THR A 292 30.64 -22.70 -1.80
CA THR A 292 31.05 -23.99 -2.41
C THR A 292 30.60 -25.18 -1.55
N ASN A 293 30.74 -25.07 -0.23
CA ASN A 293 30.31 -26.11 0.71
C ASN A 293 28.78 -26.25 0.73
N LEU A 294 28.04 -25.15 0.61
CA LEU A 294 26.59 -25.12 0.52
C LEU A 294 26.10 -25.82 -0.79
N ILE A 295 26.66 -25.42 -1.94
CA ILE A 295 26.30 -26.01 -3.26
C ILE A 295 26.62 -27.48 -3.30
N THR A 296 27.75 -27.89 -2.72
CA THR A 296 28.18 -29.33 -2.65
C THR A 296 27.50 -30.11 -1.53
N ARG A 297 26.55 -29.46 -0.79
CA ARG A 297 25.80 -30.05 0.34
C ARG A 297 26.69 -30.56 1.49
N LYS A 298 27.87 -30.01 1.67
CA LYS A 298 28.75 -30.31 2.80
C LYS A 298 28.34 -29.55 4.07
N VAL A 299 27.65 -28.44 3.89
CA VAL A 299 27.07 -27.62 4.96
C VAL A 299 25.64 -27.31 4.60
N ASP A 300 24.72 -27.34 5.57
CA ASP A 300 23.33 -26.97 5.38
C ASP A 300 23.16 -25.44 5.40
N PRO A 301 22.06 -24.88 4.85
CA PRO A 301 21.82 -23.44 4.76
C PRO A 301 21.78 -22.72 6.12
N TYR A 302 21.30 -23.37 7.17
CA TYR A 302 21.21 -22.77 8.50
C TYR A 302 22.61 -22.59 9.12
N THR A 303 23.42 -23.64 9.09
CA THR A 303 24.80 -23.60 9.57
C THR A 303 25.64 -22.60 8.76
N ALA A 304 25.43 -22.53 7.45
CA ALA A 304 26.09 -21.53 6.61
C ALA A 304 25.70 -20.11 7.01
N ALA A 305 24.41 -19.82 7.18
CA ALA A 305 23.92 -18.52 7.60
C ALA A 305 24.43 -18.11 9.00
N GLU A 306 24.39 -19.03 9.97
CA GLU A 306 24.93 -18.79 11.31
C GLU A 306 26.43 -18.47 11.29
N THR A 307 27.19 -19.19 10.48
CA THR A 307 28.64 -18.96 10.34
C THR A 307 28.92 -17.58 9.78
N LEU A 308 28.13 -17.16 8.79
CA LEU A 308 28.22 -15.84 8.18
C LEU A 308 27.94 -14.74 9.18
N VAL A 309 26.79 -14.84 9.87
CA VAL A 309 26.37 -13.81 10.86
C VAL A 309 27.36 -13.70 12.03
N LYS A 310 27.89 -14.82 12.54
CA LYS A 310 28.93 -14.81 13.57
C LYS A 310 30.23 -14.16 13.10
N GLY A 311 30.62 -14.41 11.85
CA GLY A 311 31.80 -13.80 11.25
C GLY A 311 31.72 -12.27 11.13
N ILE A 312 30.53 -11.72 11.01
CA ILE A 312 30.26 -10.28 10.92
C ILE A 312 30.27 -9.62 12.30
N GLN A 313 29.70 -10.28 13.32
CA GLN A 313 29.71 -9.77 14.71
C GLN A 313 31.11 -9.50 15.26
N CYS A 314 32.14 -10.15 14.75
CA CYS A 314 33.54 -9.90 15.14
C CYS A 314 34.18 -8.66 14.47
N LYS A 315 33.47 -7.95 13.57
CA LYS A 315 33.95 -6.80 12.80
C LYS A 315 33.21 -5.49 13.05
N ILE A 316 32.13 -5.51 13.87
CA ILE A 316 31.41 -4.33 14.37
C ILE A 316 31.94 -3.99 15.75
#